data_06a1b95171fa395ead78ac3bfa7509b1
#
_entry.id   06a1b95171fa395ead78ac3bfa7509b1
#
_cell.length_a   1.000
_cell.length_b   1.000
_cell.length_c   1.000
_cell.angle_alpha   90.00
_cell.angle_beta   90.00
_cell.angle_gamma   90.00
#
_symmetry.space_group_name_H-M   'P 1'
#
loop_
_entity.id
_entity.type
_entity.pdbx_description
1 polymer ?
#
loop_
_entity_poly.entity_id
_entity_poly.type
_entity_poly.pdbx_seq_one_letter_code
_entity_poly.pdbx_strand_id
1 'polypeptide(L)'
;VILCGYGRIGREIASQVTREGVPLLVVDLDPERGAAAEEEGLAVLAADATLDETLEAAGLHRCRSLVVALPNNAANLYVVLSARGLAPDCRLIARADSEESERKLRLAGADEVISPYVSGGRIMAASALRPLAVTFMDLISGSDCEVEEFRLSGDPQDLGALHGTTLGDLQLGRRTGALVLAVKTPQSSTPVRQYRGSQYRSGEDGLVANPGRDLQLLPGQMLVVMGSKAQLARVEELLGPALRSVDAVAG
;
A
#
# COMPACT_ATOMS: atom_id res chain seq x y z
N VAL A 1 -0.76 -0.59 -14.24
CA VAL A 1 -2.02 -0.35 -13.49
C VAL A 1 -3.16 -0.18 -14.49
N ILE A 2 -4.36 -0.71 -14.18
CA ILE A 2 -5.60 -0.41 -14.90
C ILE A 2 -6.48 0.44 -14.01
N LEU A 3 -7.05 1.52 -14.54
CA LEU A 3 -7.96 2.43 -13.85
C LEU A 3 -9.33 2.42 -14.54
N CYS A 4 -10.37 1.95 -13.87
CA CYS A 4 -11.74 2.01 -14.33
C CYS A 4 -12.44 3.27 -13.79
N GLY A 5 -12.74 4.20 -14.69
CA GLY A 5 -13.38 5.48 -14.42
C GLY A 5 -12.41 6.65 -14.36
N TYR A 6 -12.57 7.62 -15.30
CA TYR A 6 -11.77 8.84 -15.42
C TYR A 6 -12.57 10.09 -15.02
N GLY A 7 -13.36 9.96 -13.96
CA GLY A 7 -14.02 11.09 -13.30
C GLY A 7 -13.05 11.90 -12.43
N ARG A 8 -13.57 12.75 -11.53
CA ARG A 8 -12.76 13.61 -10.65
C ARG A 8 -11.72 12.82 -9.83
N ILE A 9 -12.13 11.68 -9.27
CA ILE A 9 -11.22 10.82 -8.48
C ILE A 9 -10.24 10.08 -9.40
N GLY A 10 -10.72 9.57 -10.54
CA GLY A 10 -9.88 8.88 -11.50
C GLY A 10 -8.76 9.76 -12.05
N ARG A 11 -9.03 11.03 -12.35
CA ARG A 11 -8.00 11.99 -12.78
C ARG A 11 -6.92 12.19 -11.73
N GLU A 12 -7.31 12.33 -10.46
CA GLU A 12 -6.33 12.47 -9.38
C GLU A 12 -5.46 11.21 -9.22
N ILE A 13 -6.10 10.03 -9.29
CA ILE A 13 -5.37 8.74 -9.27
C ILE A 13 -4.40 8.67 -10.44
N ALA A 14 -4.85 8.98 -11.65
CA ALA A 14 -4.01 8.95 -12.85
C ALA A 14 -2.82 9.90 -12.74
N SER A 15 -3.04 11.12 -12.26
CA SER A 15 -1.99 12.11 -12.03
C SER A 15 -0.91 11.60 -11.06
N GLN A 16 -1.30 10.96 -9.96
CA GLN A 16 -0.35 10.42 -8.98
C GLN A 16 0.43 9.22 -9.55
N VAL A 17 -0.27 8.26 -10.17
CA VAL A 17 0.36 7.06 -10.76
C VAL A 17 1.35 7.44 -11.86
N THR A 18 1.01 8.42 -12.69
CA THR A 18 1.88 8.88 -13.77
C THR A 18 3.12 9.61 -13.26
N ARG A 19 3.00 10.39 -12.18
CA ARG A 19 4.17 11.04 -11.53
C ARG A 19 5.21 10.03 -11.03
N GLU A 20 4.75 8.86 -10.59
CA GLU A 20 5.63 7.76 -10.19
C GLU A 20 6.22 6.98 -11.39
N GLY A 21 5.93 7.40 -12.62
CA GLY A 21 6.42 6.73 -13.84
C GLY A 21 5.81 5.36 -14.09
N VAL A 22 4.69 5.03 -13.44
CA VAL A 22 4.04 3.72 -13.57
C VAL A 22 3.11 3.73 -14.79
N PRO A 23 3.22 2.75 -15.70
CA PRO A 23 2.32 2.63 -16.85
C PRO A 23 0.86 2.48 -16.41
N LEU A 24 -0.03 3.29 -17.01
CA LEU A 24 -1.45 3.34 -16.68
C LEU A 24 -2.30 3.18 -17.94
N LEU A 25 -3.30 2.31 -17.87
CA LEU A 25 -4.40 2.22 -18.85
C LEU A 25 -5.69 2.69 -18.19
N VAL A 26 -6.36 3.64 -18.80
CA VAL A 26 -7.67 4.14 -18.39
C VAL A 26 -8.76 3.38 -19.14
N VAL A 27 -9.80 2.94 -18.44
CA VAL A 27 -11.03 2.38 -19.02
C VAL A 27 -12.18 3.28 -18.60
N ASP A 28 -12.80 3.95 -19.56
CA ASP A 28 -14.01 4.76 -19.31
C ASP A 28 -14.97 4.64 -20.51
N LEU A 29 -16.25 4.55 -20.21
CA LEU A 29 -17.30 4.46 -21.24
C LEU A 29 -17.60 5.83 -21.87
N ASP A 30 -17.32 6.92 -21.18
CA ASP A 30 -17.60 8.28 -21.61
C ASP A 30 -16.51 8.75 -22.58
N PRO A 31 -16.86 9.02 -23.87
CA PRO A 31 -15.87 9.41 -24.87
C PRO A 31 -15.20 10.77 -24.59
N GLU A 32 -15.89 11.70 -23.91
CA GLU A 32 -15.29 12.99 -23.54
C GLU A 32 -14.21 12.82 -22.48
N ARG A 33 -14.43 11.90 -21.53
CA ARG A 33 -13.43 11.56 -20.52
C ARG A 33 -12.25 10.79 -21.11
N GLY A 34 -12.55 9.88 -22.04
CA GLY A 34 -11.52 9.18 -22.79
C GLY A 34 -10.61 10.14 -23.54
N ALA A 35 -11.19 11.08 -24.32
CA ALA A 35 -10.45 12.09 -25.05
C ALA A 35 -9.60 12.98 -24.11
N ALA A 36 -10.15 13.39 -22.96
CA ALA A 36 -9.40 14.16 -21.98
C ALA A 36 -8.21 13.38 -21.40
N ALA A 37 -8.34 12.06 -21.21
CA ALA A 37 -7.22 11.23 -20.77
C ALA A 37 -6.16 11.06 -21.86
N GLU A 38 -6.57 10.92 -23.13
CA GLU A 38 -5.65 10.86 -24.28
C GLU A 38 -4.87 12.17 -24.46
N GLU A 39 -5.52 13.33 -24.28
CA GLU A 39 -4.85 14.66 -24.30
C GLU A 39 -3.78 14.79 -23.20
N GLU A 40 -3.96 14.10 -22.07
CA GLU A 40 -2.97 14.02 -21.00
C GLU A 40 -1.88 12.95 -21.26
N GLY A 41 -1.92 12.29 -22.43
CA GLY A 41 -0.92 11.30 -22.88
C GLY A 41 -1.13 9.89 -22.28
N LEU A 42 -2.30 9.60 -21.76
CA LEU A 42 -2.63 8.29 -21.18
C LEU A 42 -3.11 7.32 -22.26
N ALA A 43 -2.84 6.03 -22.06
CA ALA A 43 -3.50 4.98 -22.84
C ALA A 43 -4.96 4.84 -22.38
N VAL A 44 -5.89 4.77 -23.34
CA VAL A 44 -7.33 4.71 -23.07
C VAL A 44 -7.98 3.54 -23.79
N LEU A 45 -8.90 2.87 -23.10
CA LEU A 45 -9.85 1.94 -23.66
C LEU A 45 -11.27 2.49 -23.44
N ALA A 46 -11.87 3.01 -24.51
CA ALA A 46 -13.22 3.56 -24.47
C ALA A 46 -14.26 2.41 -24.48
N ALA A 47 -14.57 1.85 -23.30
CA ALA A 47 -15.44 0.68 -23.15
C ALA A 47 -16.09 0.63 -21.76
N ASP A 48 -17.09 -0.23 -21.62
CA ASP A 48 -17.77 -0.49 -20.35
C ASP A 48 -16.93 -1.45 -19.50
N ALA A 49 -16.36 -0.95 -18.41
CA ALA A 49 -15.54 -1.73 -17.49
C ALA A 49 -16.31 -2.85 -16.74
N THR A 50 -17.64 -2.85 -16.77
CA THR A 50 -18.44 -3.90 -16.14
C THR A 50 -18.51 -5.18 -16.96
N LEU A 51 -18.02 -5.16 -18.21
CA LEU A 51 -17.98 -6.31 -19.10
C LEU A 51 -16.65 -7.07 -18.95
N ASP A 52 -16.72 -8.38 -18.84
CA ASP A 52 -15.55 -9.26 -18.71
C ASP A 52 -14.59 -9.10 -19.90
N GLU A 53 -15.15 -9.04 -21.13
CA GLU A 53 -14.38 -8.81 -22.36
C GLU A 53 -13.59 -7.50 -22.34
N THR A 54 -14.10 -6.46 -21.70
CA THR A 54 -13.39 -5.19 -21.54
C THR A 54 -12.19 -5.35 -20.60
N LEU A 55 -12.36 -6.05 -19.49
CA LEU A 55 -11.28 -6.31 -18.53
C LEU A 55 -10.19 -7.19 -19.14
N GLU A 56 -10.56 -8.19 -19.94
CA GLU A 56 -9.63 -9.03 -20.68
C GLU A 56 -8.87 -8.21 -21.74
N ALA A 57 -9.56 -7.40 -22.53
CA ALA A 57 -8.95 -6.50 -23.52
C ALA A 57 -8.02 -5.47 -22.87
N ALA A 58 -8.33 -4.99 -21.67
CA ALA A 58 -7.48 -4.13 -20.87
C ALA A 58 -6.21 -4.83 -20.36
N GLY A 59 -6.13 -6.17 -20.49
CA GLY A 59 -4.97 -6.96 -20.06
C GLY A 59 -4.95 -7.22 -18.56
N LEU A 60 -6.11 -7.44 -17.93
CA LEU A 60 -6.25 -7.68 -16.49
C LEU A 60 -5.31 -8.76 -15.95
N HIS A 61 -5.14 -9.87 -16.69
CA HIS A 61 -4.26 -11.00 -16.29
C HIS A 61 -2.77 -10.61 -16.16
N ARG A 62 -2.37 -9.47 -16.74
CA ARG A 62 -0.99 -9.00 -16.75
C ARG A 62 -0.80 -7.74 -15.92
N CYS A 63 -1.87 -7.23 -15.32
CA CYS A 63 -1.77 -6.01 -14.54
C CYS A 63 -1.35 -6.30 -13.09
N ARG A 64 -0.56 -5.40 -12.53
CA ARG A 64 -0.19 -5.45 -11.11
C ARG A 64 -1.37 -5.13 -10.19
N SER A 65 -2.20 -4.18 -10.61
CA SER A 65 -3.36 -3.74 -9.83
C SER A 65 -4.44 -3.13 -10.72
N LEU A 66 -5.68 -3.33 -10.32
CA LEU A 66 -6.86 -2.72 -10.87
C LEU A 66 -7.44 -1.74 -9.85
N VAL A 67 -7.65 -0.49 -10.27
CA VAL A 67 -8.31 0.54 -9.45
C VAL A 67 -9.69 0.84 -10.02
N VAL A 68 -10.73 0.62 -9.24
CA VAL A 68 -12.12 0.77 -9.65
C VAL A 68 -12.71 2.03 -9.00
N ALA A 69 -12.87 3.09 -9.80
CA ALA A 69 -13.27 4.42 -9.35
C ALA A 69 -14.53 4.95 -10.07
N LEU A 70 -15.42 4.05 -10.49
CA LEU A 70 -16.69 4.42 -11.14
C LEU A 70 -17.60 5.16 -10.16
N PRO A 71 -18.52 6.01 -10.67
CA PRO A 71 -19.41 6.78 -9.81
C PRO A 71 -20.50 5.95 -9.13
N ASN A 72 -20.75 4.72 -9.59
CA ASN A 72 -21.83 3.85 -9.13
C ASN A 72 -21.26 2.66 -8.34
N ASN A 73 -21.70 2.50 -7.08
CA ASN A 73 -21.25 1.40 -6.22
C ASN A 73 -21.60 0.00 -6.77
N ALA A 74 -22.75 -0.15 -7.47
CA ALA A 74 -23.12 -1.42 -8.08
C ALA A 74 -22.18 -1.77 -9.24
N ALA A 75 -21.84 -0.78 -10.09
CA ALA A 75 -20.86 -0.98 -11.16
C ALA A 75 -19.49 -1.34 -10.59
N ASN A 76 -19.03 -0.67 -9.52
CA ASN A 76 -17.79 -1.04 -8.83
C ASN A 76 -17.82 -2.48 -8.32
N LEU A 77 -18.95 -2.92 -7.77
CA LEU A 77 -19.13 -4.29 -7.29
C LEU A 77 -19.04 -5.31 -8.42
N TYR A 78 -19.68 -5.06 -9.56
CA TYR A 78 -19.60 -5.93 -10.74
C TYR A 78 -18.16 -6.06 -11.24
N VAL A 79 -17.46 -4.92 -11.41
CA VAL A 79 -16.06 -4.94 -11.86
C VAL A 79 -15.18 -5.74 -10.90
N VAL A 80 -15.34 -5.56 -9.59
CA VAL A 80 -14.55 -6.31 -8.59
C VAL A 80 -14.84 -7.82 -8.64
N LEU A 81 -16.12 -8.22 -8.76
CA LEU A 81 -16.51 -9.62 -8.88
C LEU A 81 -15.91 -10.27 -10.13
N SER A 82 -16.08 -9.64 -11.29
CA SER A 82 -15.51 -10.13 -12.56
C SER A 82 -13.99 -10.18 -12.49
N ALA A 83 -13.36 -9.12 -12.03
CA ALA A 83 -11.90 -9.05 -11.94
C ALA A 83 -11.31 -10.12 -11.01
N ARG A 84 -11.95 -10.40 -9.87
CA ARG A 84 -11.49 -11.45 -8.96
C ARG A 84 -11.67 -12.83 -9.56
N GLY A 85 -12.75 -13.05 -10.34
CA GLY A 85 -12.97 -14.29 -11.07
C GLY A 85 -11.97 -14.53 -12.19
N LEU A 86 -11.67 -13.49 -12.97
CA LEU A 86 -10.77 -13.54 -14.12
C LEU A 86 -9.27 -13.56 -13.70
N ALA A 87 -8.89 -12.78 -12.70
CA ALA A 87 -7.50 -12.63 -12.25
C ALA A 87 -7.40 -12.71 -10.72
N PRO A 88 -7.36 -13.92 -10.14
CA PRO A 88 -7.39 -14.13 -8.69
C PRO A 88 -6.25 -13.44 -7.92
N ASP A 89 -5.09 -13.27 -8.55
CA ASP A 89 -3.89 -12.71 -7.93
C ASP A 89 -3.75 -11.18 -8.15
N CYS A 90 -4.59 -10.58 -8.99
CA CYS A 90 -4.56 -9.13 -9.22
C CYS A 90 -4.99 -8.37 -7.96
N ARG A 91 -4.21 -7.35 -7.57
CA ARG A 91 -4.59 -6.47 -6.46
C ARG A 91 -5.76 -5.56 -6.88
N LEU A 92 -6.88 -5.68 -6.19
CA LEU A 92 -8.13 -4.96 -6.48
C LEU A 92 -8.35 -3.86 -5.44
N ILE A 93 -8.36 -2.61 -5.90
CA ILE A 93 -8.64 -1.44 -5.08
C ILE A 93 -9.94 -0.82 -5.57
N ALA A 94 -10.92 -0.64 -4.70
CA ALA A 94 -12.24 -0.16 -5.10
C ALA A 94 -12.68 1.06 -4.30
N ARG A 95 -13.41 1.95 -4.97
CA ARG A 95 -14.10 3.08 -4.34
C ARG A 95 -15.45 2.63 -3.79
N ALA A 96 -15.77 3.07 -2.58
CA ALA A 96 -17.09 2.98 -1.97
C ALA A 96 -17.61 4.36 -1.54
N ASP A 97 -18.92 4.58 -1.60
CA ASP A 97 -19.54 5.82 -1.11
C ASP A 97 -20.22 5.64 0.27
N SER A 98 -20.31 4.39 0.77
CA SER A 98 -20.93 4.06 2.06
C SER A 98 -20.27 2.83 2.70
N GLU A 99 -20.42 2.70 4.03
CA GLU A 99 -19.94 1.52 4.78
C GLU A 99 -20.57 0.21 4.31
N GLU A 100 -21.84 0.25 3.89
CA GLU A 100 -22.52 -0.93 3.33
C GLU A 100 -21.87 -1.38 2.02
N SER A 101 -21.56 -0.43 1.13
CA SER A 101 -20.88 -0.70 -0.13
C SER A 101 -19.45 -1.18 0.10
N GLU A 102 -18.75 -0.61 1.07
CA GLU A 102 -17.42 -1.06 1.46
C GLU A 102 -17.42 -2.54 1.87
N ARG A 103 -18.35 -2.92 2.76
CA ARG A 103 -18.48 -4.32 3.18
C ARG A 103 -18.77 -5.27 2.01
N LYS A 104 -19.66 -4.86 1.08
CA LYS A 104 -19.99 -5.68 -0.10
C LYS A 104 -18.79 -5.83 -1.04
N LEU A 105 -18.04 -4.76 -1.28
CA LEU A 105 -16.84 -4.80 -2.12
C LEU A 105 -15.74 -5.69 -1.52
N ARG A 106 -15.53 -5.64 -0.21
CA ARG A 106 -14.60 -6.56 0.48
C ARG A 106 -15.04 -8.02 0.34
N LEU A 107 -16.32 -8.31 0.51
CA LEU A 107 -16.87 -9.66 0.31
C LEU A 107 -16.75 -10.13 -1.14
N ALA A 108 -16.83 -9.22 -2.11
CA ALA A 108 -16.62 -9.51 -3.53
C ALA A 108 -15.15 -9.78 -3.89
N GLY A 109 -14.21 -9.56 -2.98
CA GLY A 109 -12.80 -9.84 -3.18
C GLY A 109 -11.93 -8.61 -3.43
N ALA A 110 -12.40 -7.39 -3.14
CA ALA A 110 -11.51 -6.23 -3.14
C ALA A 110 -10.50 -6.34 -2.00
N ASP A 111 -9.20 -6.18 -2.32
CA ASP A 111 -8.12 -6.19 -1.32
C ASP A 111 -8.14 -4.91 -0.48
N GLU A 112 -8.52 -3.80 -1.11
CA GLU A 112 -8.64 -2.51 -0.43
C GLU A 112 -9.88 -1.77 -0.91
N VAL A 113 -10.62 -1.18 0.03
CA VAL A 113 -11.78 -0.35 -0.28
C VAL A 113 -11.62 1.01 0.38
N ILE A 114 -11.73 2.06 -0.43
CA ILE A 114 -11.55 3.45 0.00
C ILE A 114 -12.85 4.21 -0.19
N SER A 115 -13.27 4.92 0.86
CA SER A 115 -14.34 5.90 0.78
C SER A 115 -13.75 7.32 0.75
N PRO A 116 -13.75 7.99 -0.41
CA PRO A 116 -13.17 9.32 -0.54
C PRO A 116 -13.83 10.36 0.37
N TYR A 117 -15.14 10.24 0.59
CA TYR A 117 -15.87 11.15 1.47
C TYR A 117 -15.49 10.99 2.93
N VAL A 118 -15.37 9.74 3.41
CA VAL A 118 -14.95 9.47 4.79
C VAL A 118 -13.49 9.85 4.99
N SER A 119 -12.63 9.47 4.06
CA SER A 119 -11.20 9.81 4.11
C SER A 119 -10.97 11.31 4.04
N GLY A 120 -11.64 12.00 3.09
CA GLY A 120 -11.58 13.45 2.97
C GLY A 120 -12.09 14.16 4.22
N GLY A 121 -13.23 13.71 4.78
CA GLY A 121 -13.75 14.25 6.03
C GLY A 121 -12.78 14.09 7.21
N ARG A 122 -12.12 12.94 7.33
CA ARG A 122 -11.10 12.70 8.36
C ARG A 122 -9.89 13.63 8.19
N ILE A 123 -9.41 13.82 6.96
CA ILE A 123 -8.30 14.72 6.67
C ILE A 123 -8.68 16.17 6.97
N MET A 124 -9.88 16.62 6.57
CA MET A 124 -10.38 17.97 6.87
C MET A 124 -10.49 18.21 8.39
N ALA A 125 -11.03 17.24 9.13
CA ALA A 125 -11.12 17.32 10.58
C ALA A 125 -9.71 17.33 11.23
N ALA A 126 -8.80 16.50 10.75
CA ALA A 126 -7.41 16.51 11.22
C ALA A 126 -6.72 17.85 10.94
N SER A 127 -6.91 18.44 9.76
CA SER A 127 -6.37 19.75 9.39
C SER A 127 -6.89 20.87 10.31
N ALA A 128 -8.16 20.79 10.72
CA ALA A 128 -8.73 21.77 11.65
C ALA A 128 -8.22 21.58 13.09
N LEU A 129 -8.02 20.35 13.53
CA LEU A 129 -7.67 20.04 14.91
C LEU A 129 -6.15 19.96 15.15
N ARG A 130 -5.39 19.52 14.16
CA ARG A 130 -3.96 19.22 14.23
C ARG A 130 -3.23 19.60 12.95
N PRO A 131 -3.20 20.88 12.56
CA PRO A 131 -2.66 21.31 11.26
C PRO A 131 -1.20 20.88 11.05
N LEU A 132 -0.36 20.97 12.07
CA LEU A 132 1.04 20.55 11.98
C LEU A 132 1.20 19.04 11.72
N ALA A 133 0.29 18.19 12.23
CA ALA A 133 0.34 16.76 11.97
C ALA A 133 0.02 16.45 10.50
N VAL A 134 -0.95 17.15 9.90
CA VAL A 134 -1.27 17.00 8.48
C VAL A 134 -0.12 17.49 7.61
N THR A 135 0.42 18.69 7.89
CA THR A 135 1.61 19.21 7.19
C THR A 135 2.79 18.25 7.29
N PHE A 136 2.99 17.60 8.44
CA PHE A 136 4.05 16.60 8.62
C PHE A 136 3.81 15.35 7.76
N MET A 137 2.56 14.87 7.66
CA MET A 137 2.20 13.75 6.78
C MET A 137 2.41 14.10 5.31
N ASP A 138 2.04 15.33 4.90
CA ASP A 138 2.26 15.81 3.52
C ASP A 138 3.76 15.93 3.21
N LEU A 139 4.57 16.36 4.17
CA LEU A 139 6.03 16.42 4.04
C LEU A 139 6.63 15.02 3.86
N ILE A 140 6.16 14.02 4.59
CA ILE A 140 6.60 12.63 4.44
C ILE A 140 6.21 12.08 3.06
N SER A 141 5.01 12.40 2.58
CA SER A 141 4.49 11.90 1.29
C SER A 141 5.05 12.61 0.05
N GLY A 142 5.62 13.80 0.20
CA GLY A 142 6.02 14.66 -0.92
C GLY A 142 7.48 15.12 -0.95
N SER A 143 8.30 14.72 0.03
CA SER A 143 9.68 15.19 0.17
C SER A 143 10.71 14.08 -0.13
N ASP A 144 12.00 14.42 -0.01
CA ASP A 144 13.13 13.48 -0.05
C ASP A 144 13.09 12.40 1.06
N CYS A 145 11.98 12.31 1.82
CA CYS A 145 11.77 11.36 2.89
C CYS A 145 10.77 10.29 2.43
N GLU A 146 11.25 9.08 2.26
CA GLU A 146 10.46 7.93 1.83
C GLU A 146 10.21 6.99 3.02
N VAL A 147 9.15 6.20 2.91
CA VAL A 147 8.85 5.11 3.86
C VAL A 147 9.00 3.81 3.12
N GLU A 148 9.93 2.98 3.55
CA GLU A 148 10.18 1.66 2.99
C GLU A 148 9.91 0.53 3.97
N GLU A 149 9.57 -0.63 3.40
CA GLU A 149 9.32 -1.86 4.13
C GLU A 149 10.47 -2.85 3.92
N PHE A 150 11.22 -3.12 4.97
CA PHE A 150 12.32 -4.10 4.97
C PHE A 150 11.85 -5.41 5.60
N ARG A 151 11.72 -6.45 4.79
CA ARG A 151 11.31 -7.77 5.26
C ARG A 151 12.53 -8.60 5.64
N LEU A 152 12.62 -8.97 6.90
CA LEU A 152 13.64 -9.90 7.37
C LEU A 152 13.35 -11.32 6.87
N SER A 153 14.40 -12.09 6.59
CA SER A 153 14.28 -13.50 6.20
C SER A 153 13.47 -14.30 7.22
N GLY A 154 12.69 -15.25 6.73
CA GLY A 154 11.96 -16.18 7.58
C GLY A 154 12.87 -17.26 8.20
N ASP A 155 14.10 -17.43 7.68
CA ASP A 155 15.07 -18.37 8.22
C ASP A 155 15.93 -17.69 9.30
N PRO A 156 15.97 -18.24 10.52
CA PRO A 156 16.83 -17.74 11.58
C PRO A 156 18.33 -17.71 11.22
N GLN A 157 18.78 -18.59 10.33
CA GLN A 157 20.18 -18.65 9.91
C GLN A 157 20.58 -17.44 9.05
N ASP A 158 19.67 -16.96 8.20
CA ASP A 158 19.91 -15.78 7.37
C ASP A 158 20.01 -14.49 8.19
N LEU A 159 19.35 -14.43 9.34
CA LEU A 159 19.48 -13.29 10.24
C LEU A 159 20.88 -13.20 10.86
N GLY A 160 21.60 -14.31 10.95
CA GLY A 160 22.97 -14.33 11.50
C GLY A 160 23.07 -13.61 12.84
N ALA A 161 23.92 -12.60 12.91
CA ALA A 161 24.15 -11.80 14.11
C ALA A 161 22.93 -10.93 14.52
N LEU A 162 21.95 -10.74 13.66
CA LEU A 162 20.73 -9.95 13.98
C LEU A 162 19.69 -10.78 14.72
N HIS A 163 19.77 -12.11 14.64
CA HIS A 163 18.82 -12.98 15.34
C HIS A 163 18.91 -12.79 16.87
N GLY A 164 17.79 -12.38 17.47
CA GLY A 164 17.70 -12.14 18.92
C GLY A 164 18.32 -10.84 19.42
N THR A 165 18.90 -10.01 18.53
CA THR A 165 19.31 -8.64 18.90
C THR A 165 18.09 -7.75 19.04
N THR A 166 18.24 -6.65 19.80
CA THR A 166 17.16 -5.67 19.94
C THR A 166 17.33 -4.52 18.94
N LEU A 167 16.25 -3.77 18.68
CA LEU A 167 16.34 -2.51 17.92
C LEU A 167 17.34 -1.54 18.54
N GLY A 168 17.47 -1.55 19.87
CA GLY A 168 18.44 -0.74 20.60
C GLY A 168 19.88 -1.12 20.28
N ASP A 169 20.18 -2.42 20.20
CA ASP A 169 21.50 -2.95 19.87
C ASP A 169 21.86 -2.67 18.41
N LEU A 170 20.87 -2.74 17.51
CA LEU A 170 21.05 -2.43 16.10
C LEU A 170 21.46 -0.98 15.88
N GLN A 171 21.01 -0.05 16.74
CA GLN A 171 21.27 1.39 16.67
C GLN A 171 20.98 1.98 15.27
N LEU A 172 19.95 1.49 14.60
CA LEU A 172 19.64 1.80 13.20
C LEU A 172 19.64 3.31 12.95
N GLY A 173 18.91 4.09 13.77
CA GLY A 173 18.84 5.54 13.63
C GLY A 173 20.20 6.23 13.77
N ARG A 174 21.08 5.75 14.68
CA ARG A 174 22.43 6.33 14.86
C ARG A 174 23.36 6.01 13.71
N ARG A 175 23.25 4.80 13.13
CA ARG A 175 24.13 4.31 12.07
C ARG A 175 23.73 4.80 10.69
N THR A 176 22.44 4.96 10.43
CA THR A 176 21.90 5.29 9.10
C THR A 176 21.25 6.68 9.03
N GLY A 177 20.80 7.22 10.16
CA GLY A 177 19.99 8.43 10.24
C GLY A 177 18.49 8.19 9.95
N ALA A 178 18.10 6.96 9.63
CA ALA A 178 16.71 6.58 9.36
C ALA A 178 15.95 6.28 10.66
N LEU A 179 14.61 6.38 10.63
CA LEU A 179 13.74 6.17 11.78
C LEU A 179 12.86 4.93 11.57
N VAL A 180 12.84 4.01 12.53
CA VAL A 180 11.89 2.88 12.53
C VAL A 180 10.54 3.39 13.04
N LEU A 181 9.52 3.38 12.17
CA LEU A 181 8.17 3.80 12.49
C LEU A 181 7.33 2.68 13.10
N ALA A 182 7.49 1.48 12.56
CA ALA A 182 6.73 0.32 13.01
C ALA A 182 7.48 -0.99 12.73
N VAL A 183 7.08 -2.05 13.44
CA VAL A 183 7.50 -3.43 13.15
C VAL A 183 6.24 -4.29 13.07
N LYS A 184 6.10 -5.05 11.99
CA LYS A 184 5.04 -6.04 11.80
C LYS A 184 5.60 -7.44 12.01
N THR A 185 4.97 -8.20 12.89
CA THR A 185 5.34 -9.59 13.16
C THR A 185 4.37 -10.53 12.46
N PRO A 186 4.82 -11.59 11.75
CA PRO A 186 3.94 -12.56 11.12
C PRO A 186 3.02 -13.22 12.14
N GLN A 187 1.74 -13.47 11.78
CA GLN A 187 0.76 -14.09 12.67
C GLN A 187 1.08 -15.55 13.05
N SER A 188 1.97 -16.21 12.32
CA SER A 188 2.42 -17.60 12.58
C SER A 188 3.48 -17.72 13.69
N SER A 189 4.08 -16.64 14.11
CA SER A 189 5.01 -16.65 15.23
C SER A 189 4.22 -16.57 16.54
N THR A 190 4.54 -17.45 17.50
CA THR A 190 3.97 -17.59 18.85
C THR A 190 3.54 -16.26 19.43
N PRO A 191 2.34 -16.15 20.08
CA PRO A 191 1.83 -14.89 20.59
C PRO A 191 2.90 -14.22 21.44
N VAL A 192 3.19 -12.97 21.13
CA VAL A 192 4.21 -12.12 21.79
C VAL A 192 3.80 -11.90 23.25
N ARG A 193 3.93 -12.95 24.08
CA ARG A 193 3.65 -12.94 25.52
C ARG A 193 4.78 -12.33 26.36
N GLN A 194 5.84 -11.82 25.75
CA GLN A 194 7.05 -11.42 26.48
C GLN A 194 7.37 -9.93 26.49
N TYR A 195 6.48 -9.06 26.11
CA TYR A 195 6.70 -7.63 26.38
C TYR A 195 6.12 -7.25 27.74
N ARG A 196 6.81 -7.69 28.82
CA ARG A 196 6.58 -7.16 30.17
C ARG A 196 7.01 -5.69 30.18
N GLY A 197 6.06 -4.77 30.10
CA GLY A 197 6.30 -3.36 30.41
C GLY A 197 6.07 -2.36 29.27
N SER A 198 5.78 -2.77 28.04
CA SER A 198 5.51 -1.83 26.97
C SER A 198 4.00 -1.55 26.82
N GLN A 199 3.63 -0.26 26.86
CA GLN A 199 2.27 0.22 26.56
C GLN A 199 1.98 0.18 25.04
N TYR A 200 2.54 -0.79 24.30
CA TYR A 200 2.37 -0.89 22.86
C TYR A 200 1.02 -1.55 22.55
N ARG A 201 0.12 -0.80 21.96
CA ARG A 201 -1.05 -1.37 21.30
C ARG A 201 -0.59 -2.08 20.03
N SER A 202 -0.51 -3.40 20.08
CA SER A 202 -0.50 -4.21 18.86
C SER A 202 -1.87 -4.00 18.19
N GLY A 203 -1.89 -3.52 16.95
CA GLY A 203 -3.08 -3.61 16.12
C GLY A 203 -3.45 -5.09 15.90
N GLU A 204 -4.69 -5.35 15.49
CA GLU A 204 -5.19 -6.71 15.20
C GLU A 204 -4.30 -7.50 14.23
N ASP A 205 -3.45 -6.80 13.45
CA ASP A 205 -2.55 -7.36 12.42
C ASP A 205 -1.09 -7.59 12.88
N GLY A 206 -0.78 -7.56 14.17
CA GLY A 206 0.59 -7.76 14.67
C GLY A 206 1.55 -6.58 14.40
N LEU A 207 1.02 -5.40 14.04
CA LEU A 207 1.79 -4.18 13.82
C LEU A 207 2.03 -3.44 15.14
N VAL A 208 3.30 -3.21 15.49
CA VAL A 208 3.73 -2.42 16.63
C VAL A 208 4.25 -1.08 16.12
N ALA A 209 3.48 0.00 16.31
CA ALA A 209 3.90 1.35 15.98
C ALA A 209 4.80 1.94 17.07
N ASN A 210 5.80 2.72 16.67
CA ASN A 210 6.81 3.31 17.57
C ASN A 210 7.44 2.25 18.50
N PRO A 211 8.13 1.24 17.93
CA PRO A 211 8.68 0.13 18.70
C PRO A 211 9.77 0.61 19.67
N GLY A 212 9.79 0.04 20.87
CA GLY A 212 10.81 0.34 21.86
C GLY A 212 12.16 -0.27 21.51
N ARG A 213 13.19 0.25 22.16
CA ARG A 213 14.56 -0.21 21.98
C ARG A 213 14.78 -1.68 22.37
N ASP A 214 13.93 -2.21 23.23
CA ASP A 214 13.92 -3.58 23.75
C ASP A 214 13.22 -4.59 22.81
N LEU A 215 12.62 -4.12 21.71
CA LEU A 215 11.99 -5.00 20.72
C LEU A 215 13.06 -5.87 20.05
N GLN A 216 12.91 -7.19 20.18
CA GLN A 216 13.81 -8.16 19.54
C GLN A 216 13.47 -8.35 18.07
N LEU A 217 14.51 -8.51 17.26
CA LEU A 217 14.39 -8.85 15.85
C LEU A 217 14.19 -10.36 15.69
N LEU A 218 13.10 -10.72 15.00
CA LEU A 218 12.70 -12.11 14.78
C LEU A 218 12.57 -12.41 13.28
N PRO A 219 12.74 -13.69 12.87
CA PRO A 219 12.56 -14.10 11.49
C PRO A 219 11.19 -13.72 10.94
N GLY A 220 11.15 -13.26 9.69
CA GLY A 220 9.95 -12.91 8.96
C GLY A 220 9.28 -11.60 9.37
N GLN A 221 9.84 -10.85 10.33
CA GLN A 221 9.36 -9.52 10.66
C GLN A 221 9.57 -8.54 9.50
N MET A 222 8.71 -7.52 9.48
CA MET A 222 8.81 -6.42 8.53
C MET A 222 9.03 -5.12 9.31
N LEU A 223 10.12 -4.43 9.01
CA LEU A 223 10.41 -3.11 9.57
C LEU A 223 9.91 -2.04 8.61
N VAL A 224 9.10 -1.12 9.11
CA VAL A 224 8.66 0.08 8.38
C VAL A 224 9.59 1.22 8.78
N VAL A 225 10.40 1.69 7.86
CA VAL A 225 11.47 2.66 8.11
C VAL A 225 11.29 3.89 7.26
N MET A 226 11.50 5.05 7.85
CA MET A 226 11.43 6.36 7.21
C MET A 226 12.82 6.99 7.11
N GLY A 227 13.14 7.53 5.94
CA GLY A 227 14.40 8.24 5.72
C GLY A 227 14.53 8.77 4.31
N SER A 228 15.60 9.53 4.03
CA SER A 228 15.95 9.89 2.65
C SER A 228 16.45 8.63 1.89
N LYS A 229 16.42 8.67 0.56
CA LYS A 229 16.96 7.57 -0.28
C LYS A 229 18.35 7.10 0.15
N ALA A 230 19.23 8.05 0.48
CA ALA A 230 20.57 7.72 0.97
C ALA A 230 20.60 7.08 2.36
N GLN A 231 19.62 7.40 3.21
CA GLN A 231 19.49 6.78 4.54
C GLN A 231 18.91 5.38 4.43
N LEU A 232 17.90 5.18 3.57
CA LEU A 232 17.28 3.88 3.32
C LEU A 232 18.25 2.91 2.66
N ALA A 233 19.06 3.36 1.69
CA ALA A 233 20.13 2.55 1.12
C ALA A 233 21.14 2.06 2.18
N ARG A 234 21.48 2.91 3.18
CA ARG A 234 22.33 2.49 4.32
C ARG A 234 21.62 1.49 5.24
N VAL A 235 20.30 1.56 5.35
CA VAL A 235 19.52 0.54 6.08
C VAL A 235 19.58 -0.78 5.35
N GLU A 236 19.42 -0.77 4.04
CA GLU A 236 19.53 -1.95 3.20
C GLU A 236 20.91 -2.60 3.30
N GLU A 237 22.00 -1.82 3.22
CA GLU A 237 23.37 -2.31 3.45
C GLU A 237 23.54 -2.92 4.86
N LEU A 238 22.98 -2.26 5.87
CA LEU A 238 23.09 -2.70 7.28
C LEU A 238 22.37 -4.02 7.52
N LEU A 239 21.21 -4.22 6.91
CA LEU A 239 20.36 -5.39 7.04
C LEU A 239 20.64 -6.44 5.95
N GLY A 240 21.39 -6.10 4.91
CA GLY A 240 21.54 -6.82 3.65
C GLY A 240 21.53 -8.34 3.73
N PRO A 241 22.40 -8.99 4.54
CA PRO A 241 22.41 -10.45 4.66
C PRO A 241 21.12 -11.04 5.27
N ALA A 242 20.41 -10.24 6.05
CA ALA A 242 19.19 -10.65 6.76
C ALA A 242 17.90 -10.30 6.02
N LEU A 243 17.98 -9.59 4.88
CA LEU A 243 16.82 -9.26 4.07
C LEU A 243 16.44 -10.45 3.17
N ARG A 244 15.15 -10.66 3.00
CA ARG A 244 14.64 -11.58 1.98
C ARG A 244 14.90 -10.96 0.61
N SER A 245 15.61 -11.66 -0.28
CA SER A 245 15.77 -11.18 -1.66
C SER A 245 14.39 -11.00 -2.30
N VAL A 246 14.17 -9.84 -2.93
CA VAL A 246 12.89 -9.44 -3.54
C VAL A 246 12.49 -10.35 -4.72
N ASP A 247 13.43 -11.20 -5.22
CA ASP A 247 13.23 -12.05 -6.39
C ASP A 247 12.47 -13.38 -6.12
N ALA A 248 11.98 -13.62 -4.90
CA ALA A 248 11.33 -14.90 -4.55
C ALA A 248 9.78 -14.86 -4.57
N VAL A 249 9.16 -13.84 -5.16
CA VAL A 249 7.67 -13.72 -5.26
C VAL A 249 7.20 -13.66 -6.71
N ALA A 250 8.00 -14.19 -7.65
CA ALA A 250 7.57 -14.45 -9.04
C ALA A 250 7.73 -15.94 -9.30
N GLY A 251 6.85 -16.75 -8.69
CA GLY A 251 6.73 -18.18 -8.94
C GLY A 251 5.32 -18.63 -8.63
#